data_4cda79a89b32d27cc823ef868da5d59a
#
_entry.id   4cda79a89b32d27cc823ef868da5d59a
#
_cell.length_a   1.000
_cell.length_b   1.000
_cell.length_c   1.000
_cell.angle_alpha   90.00
_cell.angle_beta   90.00
_cell.angle_gamma   90.00
#
_symmetry.space_group_name_H-M   'P 1'
#
loop_
_entity.id
_entity.type
_entity.pdbx_description
1 polymer ?
#
loop_
_entity_poly.entity_id
_entity_poly.type
_entity_poly.pdbx_seq_one_letter_code
_entity_poly.pdbx_strand_id
1 'polypeptide(L)'
;MRLVFRGLFGVATALLVLAVLGTAIVYYLAAKSLPTYDKSLSVANLSAPLDIIRDNVNIPNIAGSNDPDVFFGLGYAHAQDRLWQMTMLRRKAQGRLSEVYGTQTVQADIFMRRLDLQALSVQSLSALPPNALAALEGYAAGVNARLAEIDKGALGRGAPELFLFNAPISFWQPADSIAILKMLATQFSGHMDAEIIRAKVTLALEDPARLSDIFPASPGQPVTNLPDYASLFDPPIQFDLITETSLEDINAVIAPRTMAGASNVWAADAS
;
A
#
# COMPACT_ATOMS: atom_id res chain seq x y z
N MET A 1 -59.13 5.68 -4.95
CA MET A 1 -58.05 6.48 -5.55
C MET A 1 -57.35 7.44 -4.55
N ARG A 2 -58.07 8.33 -3.84
CA ARG A 2 -57.50 9.30 -2.89
C ARG A 2 -56.74 8.66 -1.70
N LEU A 3 -57.18 7.54 -1.18
CA LEU A 3 -56.54 6.80 -0.07
C LEU A 3 -55.20 6.17 -0.51
N VAL A 4 -55.16 5.59 -1.70
CA VAL A 4 -53.92 5.00 -2.27
C VAL A 4 -52.88 6.08 -2.54
N PHE A 5 -53.32 7.23 -3.08
CA PHE A 5 -52.41 8.36 -3.33
C PHE A 5 -51.83 8.96 -2.03
N ARG A 6 -52.66 9.07 -0.97
CA ARG A 6 -52.16 9.47 0.35
C ARG A 6 -51.18 8.49 0.96
N GLY A 7 -51.43 7.17 0.78
CA GLY A 7 -50.48 6.15 1.22
C GLY A 7 -49.15 6.23 0.48
N LEU A 8 -49.16 6.32 -0.87
CA LEU A 8 -47.97 6.49 -1.67
C LEU A 8 -47.18 7.75 -1.34
N PHE A 9 -47.89 8.86 -1.15
CA PHE A 9 -47.27 10.12 -0.74
C PHE A 9 -46.60 10.02 0.64
N GLY A 10 -47.27 9.36 1.61
CA GLY A 10 -46.70 9.11 2.94
C GLY A 10 -45.44 8.25 2.87
N VAL A 11 -45.45 7.17 2.06
CA VAL A 11 -44.27 6.31 1.86
C VAL A 11 -43.13 7.10 1.20
N ALA A 12 -43.43 7.87 0.15
CA ALA A 12 -42.42 8.69 -0.52
C ALA A 12 -41.76 9.72 0.42
N THR A 13 -42.62 10.37 1.26
CA THR A 13 -42.13 11.33 2.27
C THR A 13 -41.24 10.63 3.32
N ALA A 14 -41.62 9.45 3.79
CA ALA A 14 -40.84 8.67 4.75
C ALA A 14 -39.49 8.27 4.16
N LEU A 15 -39.46 7.81 2.91
CA LEU A 15 -38.21 7.47 2.20
C LEU A 15 -37.32 8.69 2.01
N LEU A 16 -37.88 9.86 1.68
CA LEU A 16 -37.13 11.09 1.55
C LEU A 16 -36.51 11.51 2.89
N VAL A 17 -37.27 11.45 3.98
CA VAL A 17 -36.76 11.74 5.33
C VAL A 17 -35.64 10.79 5.71
N LEU A 18 -35.78 9.50 5.47
CA LEU A 18 -34.75 8.51 5.73
C LEU A 18 -33.47 8.78 4.90
N ALA A 19 -33.64 9.15 3.63
CA ALA A 19 -32.51 9.51 2.78
C ALA A 19 -31.75 10.75 3.29
N VAL A 20 -32.50 11.79 3.70
CA VAL A 20 -31.91 13.02 4.27
C VAL A 20 -31.19 12.72 5.58
N LEU A 21 -31.79 11.95 6.48
CA LEU A 21 -31.18 11.54 7.74
C LEU A 21 -29.91 10.69 7.49
N GLY A 22 -29.99 9.74 6.58
CA GLY A 22 -28.85 8.90 6.19
C GLY A 22 -27.69 9.76 5.65
N THR A 23 -27.98 10.70 4.75
CA THR A 23 -26.98 11.63 4.23
C THR A 23 -26.37 12.51 5.33
N ALA A 24 -27.19 13.03 6.23
CA ALA A 24 -26.72 13.84 7.35
C ALA A 24 -25.79 13.05 8.29
N ILE A 25 -26.12 11.78 8.57
CA ILE A 25 -25.26 10.89 9.38
C ILE A 25 -23.94 10.65 8.67
N VAL A 26 -23.95 10.30 7.39
CA VAL A 26 -22.73 10.06 6.60
C VAL A 26 -21.86 11.32 6.57
N TYR A 27 -22.48 12.48 6.32
CA TYR A 27 -21.76 13.76 6.35
C TYR A 27 -21.14 14.04 7.73
N TYR A 28 -21.89 13.82 8.80
CA TYR A 28 -21.40 14.01 10.16
C TYR A 28 -20.21 13.11 10.49
N LEU A 29 -20.30 11.81 10.14
CA LEU A 29 -19.22 10.87 10.36
C LEU A 29 -17.99 11.20 9.52
N ALA A 30 -18.18 11.57 8.25
CA ALA A 30 -17.09 12.01 7.38
C ALA A 30 -16.40 13.26 7.94
N ALA A 31 -17.18 14.26 8.36
CA ALA A 31 -16.64 15.48 8.95
C ALA A 31 -15.84 15.22 10.24
N LYS A 32 -16.28 14.26 11.06
CA LYS A 32 -15.56 13.83 12.28
C LYS A 32 -14.26 13.09 11.98
N SER A 33 -14.10 12.54 10.78
CA SER A 33 -12.86 11.86 10.36
C SER A 33 -11.81 12.82 9.84
N LEU A 34 -12.18 14.07 9.54
CA LEU A 34 -11.24 15.08 9.07
C LEU A 34 -10.28 15.49 10.19
N PRO A 35 -8.98 15.63 9.88
CA PRO A 35 -8.02 16.12 10.86
C PRO A 35 -8.22 17.59 11.12
N THR A 36 -7.90 18.03 12.34
CA THR A 36 -7.75 19.45 12.67
C THR A 36 -6.31 19.82 12.37
N TYR A 37 -6.10 20.71 11.41
CA TYR A 37 -4.75 21.13 10.98
C TYR A 37 -4.19 22.26 11.85
N ASP A 38 -5.03 23.19 12.25
CA ASP A 38 -4.63 24.34 13.09
C ASP A 38 -4.61 23.95 14.56
N LYS A 39 -3.49 23.40 14.99
CA LYS A 39 -3.26 22.99 16.38
C LYS A 39 -1.79 22.83 16.71
N SER A 40 -1.45 22.94 17.99
CA SER A 40 -0.15 22.57 18.53
C SER A 40 -0.27 21.25 19.30
N LEU A 41 0.71 20.37 19.09
CA LEU A 41 0.81 19.07 19.75
C LEU A 41 2.12 18.98 20.51
N SER A 42 2.06 18.52 21.76
CA SER A 42 3.24 18.12 22.50
C SER A 42 3.44 16.62 22.35
N VAL A 43 4.55 16.21 21.77
CA VAL A 43 4.91 14.79 21.56
C VAL A 43 6.29 14.52 22.16
N ALA A 44 6.41 13.37 22.84
CA ALA A 44 7.62 13.03 23.60
C ALA A 44 8.84 12.69 22.74
N ASN A 45 8.66 12.40 21.43
CA ASN A 45 9.70 11.82 20.58
C ASN A 45 10.32 12.83 19.60
N LEU A 46 10.02 14.11 19.72
CA LEU A 46 10.70 15.17 18.95
C LEU A 46 11.88 15.70 19.73
N SER A 47 13.00 15.90 19.05
CA SER A 47 14.20 16.52 19.63
C SER A 47 14.14 18.05 19.62
N ALA A 48 13.36 18.63 18.70
CA ALA A 48 13.14 20.06 18.55
C ALA A 48 11.74 20.37 18.02
N PRO A 49 11.27 21.63 18.13
CA PRO A 49 10.02 22.06 17.53
C PRO A 49 10.00 21.82 16.03
N LEU A 50 8.84 21.41 15.53
CA LEU A 50 8.58 21.10 14.13
C LEU A 50 7.30 21.80 13.69
N ASP A 51 7.32 22.42 12.52
CA ASP A 51 6.16 23.06 11.92
C ASP A 51 5.70 22.29 10.67
N ILE A 52 4.37 22.05 10.58
CA ILE A 52 3.70 21.53 9.39
C ILE A 52 2.78 22.63 8.87
N ILE A 53 3.24 23.35 7.84
CA ILE A 53 2.51 24.49 7.26
C ILE A 53 1.87 24.03 5.96
N ARG A 54 0.55 24.21 5.83
CA ARG A 54 -0.17 23.86 4.61
C ARG A 54 -0.40 25.10 3.75
N ASP A 55 -0.12 24.93 2.46
CA ASP A 55 -0.38 25.98 1.48
C ASP A 55 -1.86 26.10 1.11
N ASN A 56 -2.18 27.02 0.17
CA ASN A 56 -3.54 27.29 -0.28
C ASN A 56 -4.22 26.13 -1.05
N VAL A 57 -3.46 25.12 -1.46
CA VAL A 57 -3.94 23.87 -2.05
C VAL A 57 -3.79 22.67 -1.12
N ASN A 58 -3.53 22.95 0.17
CA ASN A 58 -3.44 22.00 1.26
C ASN A 58 -2.23 21.03 1.18
N ILE A 59 -1.15 21.43 0.48
CA ILE A 59 0.09 20.67 0.45
C ILE A 59 0.87 20.96 1.73
N PRO A 60 1.26 19.92 2.51
CA PRO A 60 2.03 20.12 3.73
C PRO A 60 3.50 20.44 3.42
N ASN A 61 4.00 21.53 3.96
CA ASN A 61 5.38 21.91 4.00
C ASN A 61 5.89 21.66 5.42
N ILE A 62 6.93 20.85 5.56
CA ILE A 62 7.43 20.39 6.85
C ILE A 62 8.78 21.05 7.11
N ALA A 63 8.89 21.82 8.19
CA ALA A 63 10.10 22.52 8.60
C ALA A 63 10.55 22.04 9.98
N GLY A 64 11.76 21.52 10.06
CA GLY A 64 12.39 21.03 11.30
C GLY A 64 13.88 21.23 11.25
N SER A 65 14.55 21.07 12.38
CA SER A 65 16.00 21.32 12.53
C SER A 65 16.87 20.09 12.23
N ASN A 66 16.29 18.91 12.10
CA ASN A 66 17.01 17.66 11.80
C ASN A 66 16.11 16.70 11.03
N ASP A 67 16.72 15.77 10.30
CA ASP A 67 16.02 14.81 9.44
C ASP A 67 15.03 13.91 10.19
N PRO A 68 15.35 13.27 11.33
CA PRO A 68 14.39 12.43 12.03
C PRO A 68 13.09 13.16 12.43
N ASP A 69 13.18 14.42 12.89
CA ASP A 69 12.01 15.22 13.23
C ASP A 69 11.21 15.60 11.97
N VAL A 70 11.87 15.91 10.85
CA VAL A 70 11.22 16.17 9.56
C VAL A 70 10.48 14.91 9.07
N PHE A 71 11.09 13.72 9.16
CA PHE A 71 10.42 12.46 8.83
C PHE A 71 9.27 12.13 9.78
N PHE A 72 9.36 12.51 11.06
CA PHE A 72 8.22 12.45 11.98
C PHE A 72 7.05 13.29 11.44
N GLY A 73 7.30 14.55 11.08
CA GLY A 73 6.30 15.43 10.50
C GLY A 73 5.68 14.86 9.23
N LEU A 74 6.49 14.25 8.37
CA LEU A 74 6.04 13.59 7.15
C LEU A 74 5.10 12.42 7.46
N GLY A 75 5.48 11.55 8.39
CA GLY A 75 4.65 10.41 8.80
C GLY A 75 3.32 10.86 9.40
N TYR A 76 3.35 11.92 10.23
CA TYR A 76 2.16 12.50 10.82
C TYR A 76 1.23 13.09 9.75
N ALA A 77 1.75 13.89 8.81
CA ALA A 77 0.97 14.49 7.72
C ALA A 77 0.38 13.41 6.79
N HIS A 78 1.15 12.38 6.44
CA HIS A 78 0.65 11.26 5.64
C HIS A 78 -0.50 10.53 6.36
N ALA A 79 -0.38 10.30 7.66
CA ALA A 79 -1.45 9.67 8.43
C ALA A 79 -2.68 10.58 8.60
N GLN A 80 -2.53 11.90 8.54
CA GLN A 80 -3.66 12.82 8.46
C GLN A 80 -4.42 12.70 7.13
N ASP A 81 -3.68 12.62 6.02
CA ASP A 81 -4.24 12.81 4.69
C ASP A 81 -4.57 11.48 3.98
N ARG A 82 -3.86 10.40 4.30
CA ARG A 82 -3.86 9.15 3.52
C ARG A 82 -3.96 7.89 4.37
N LEU A 83 -4.48 7.97 5.59
CA LEU A 83 -4.50 6.85 6.55
C LEU A 83 -5.10 5.56 5.97
N TRP A 84 -6.26 5.67 5.28
CA TRP A 84 -6.89 4.53 4.63
C TRP A 84 -5.97 3.89 3.59
N GLN A 85 -5.45 4.69 2.68
CA GLN A 85 -4.53 4.23 1.63
C GLN A 85 -3.30 3.53 2.23
N MET A 86 -2.67 4.16 3.23
CA MET A 86 -1.52 3.59 3.93
C MET A 86 -1.85 2.24 4.56
N THR A 87 -2.98 2.15 5.25
CA THR A 87 -3.43 0.92 5.91
C THR A 87 -3.69 -0.19 4.90
N MET A 88 -4.30 0.11 3.75
CA MET A 88 -4.58 -0.86 2.70
C MET A 88 -3.30 -1.31 1.97
N LEU A 89 -2.39 -0.39 1.67
CA LEU A 89 -1.09 -0.74 1.07
C LEU A 89 -0.27 -1.67 2.00
N ARG A 90 -0.24 -1.36 3.30
CA ARG A 90 0.40 -2.23 4.30
C ARG A 90 -0.23 -3.61 4.34
N ARG A 91 -1.58 -3.70 4.40
CA ARG A 91 -2.29 -4.99 4.37
C ARG A 91 -2.00 -5.76 3.09
N LYS A 92 -1.96 -5.09 1.95
CA LYS A 92 -1.60 -5.71 0.66
C LYS A 92 -0.19 -6.27 0.71
N ALA A 93 0.80 -5.49 1.15
CA ALA A 93 2.19 -5.95 1.26
C ALA A 93 2.36 -7.13 2.24
N GLN A 94 1.52 -7.20 3.28
CA GLN A 94 1.50 -8.27 4.27
C GLN A 94 0.64 -9.49 3.86
N GLY A 95 -0.07 -9.44 2.73
CA GLY A 95 -1.02 -10.47 2.32
C GLY A 95 -2.20 -10.62 3.31
N ARG A 96 -2.84 -9.51 3.66
CA ARG A 96 -3.91 -9.40 4.66
C ARG A 96 -5.12 -8.59 4.19
N LEU A 97 -5.30 -8.42 2.87
CA LEU A 97 -6.44 -7.69 2.32
C LEU A 97 -7.77 -8.40 2.59
N SER A 98 -7.76 -9.73 2.64
CA SER A 98 -8.96 -10.53 2.89
C SER A 98 -9.59 -10.33 4.27
N GLU A 99 -8.83 -9.79 5.23
CA GLU A 99 -9.40 -9.37 6.53
C GLU A 99 -10.41 -8.22 6.39
N VAL A 100 -10.33 -7.45 5.29
CA VAL A 100 -11.20 -6.31 5.01
C VAL A 100 -12.19 -6.60 3.89
N TYR A 101 -11.72 -7.21 2.79
CA TYR A 101 -12.50 -7.41 1.58
C TYR A 101 -13.03 -8.84 1.40
N GLY A 102 -12.71 -9.75 2.35
CA GLY A 102 -13.19 -11.12 2.33
C GLY A 102 -12.54 -11.98 1.25
N THR A 103 -13.29 -12.99 0.80
CA THR A 103 -12.78 -14.06 -0.07
C THR A 103 -12.28 -13.59 -1.43
N GLN A 104 -12.72 -12.43 -1.90
CA GLN A 104 -12.34 -11.89 -3.21
C GLN A 104 -10.84 -11.55 -3.31
N THR A 105 -10.17 -11.32 -2.18
CA THR A 105 -8.75 -10.94 -2.15
C THR A 105 -7.83 -12.03 -1.60
N VAL A 106 -8.36 -13.23 -1.32
CA VAL A 106 -7.57 -14.35 -0.75
C VAL A 106 -6.43 -14.75 -1.68
N GLN A 107 -6.64 -14.80 -2.99
CA GLN A 107 -5.58 -15.16 -3.94
C GLN A 107 -4.45 -14.12 -3.95
N ALA A 108 -4.80 -12.83 -3.85
CA ALA A 108 -3.83 -11.75 -3.70
C ALA A 108 -3.01 -11.91 -2.41
N ASP A 109 -3.66 -12.26 -1.31
CA ASP A 109 -2.99 -12.48 -0.04
C ASP A 109 -2.05 -13.69 -0.09
N ILE A 110 -2.48 -14.80 -0.70
CA ILE A 110 -1.64 -15.99 -0.90
C ILE A 110 -0.39 -15.62 -1.69
N PHE A 111 -0.54 -14.87 -2.78
CA PHE A 111 0.57 -14.43 -3.60
C PHE A 111 1.56 -13.57 -2.82
N MET A 112 1.07 -12.53 -2.11
CA MET A 112 1.93 -11.64 -1.32
C MET A 112 2.64 -12.37 -0.18
N ARG A 113 2.00 -13.35 0.46
CA ARG A 113 2.60 -14.20 1.49
C ARG A 113 3.69 -15.12 0.93
N ARG A 114 3.55 -15.60 -0.32
CA ARG A 114 4.60 -16.37 -1.00
C ARG A 114 5.84 -15.52 -1.28
N LEU A 115 5.66 -14.24 -1.59
CA LEU A 115 6.77 -13.29 -1.74
C LEU A 115 7.45 -12.95 -0.41
N ASP A 116 6.75 -13.13 0.70
CA ASP A 116 7.20 -12.88 2.07
C ASP A 116 7.86 -11.51 2.29
N LEU A 117 7.28 -10.48 1.64
CA LEU A 117 7.84 -9.13 1.64
C LEU A 117 7.96 -8.55 3.06
N GLN A 118 7.07 -8.95 3.98
CA GLN A 118 7.11 -8.47 5.35
C GLN A 118 8.35 -8.99 6.10
N ALA A 119 8.63 -10.30 6.05
CA ALA A 119 9.82 -10.85 6.70
C ALA A 119 11.12 -10.32 6.07
N LEU A 120 11.16 -10.23 4.72
CA LEU A 120 12.27 -9.62 4.00
C LEU A 120 12.47 -8.15 4.37
N SER A 121 11.42 -7.42 4.71
CA SER A 121 11.51 -6.01 5.12
C SER A 121 12.04 -5.87 6.53
N VAL A 122 11.62 -6.74 7.44
CA VAL A 122 12.19 -6.80 8.81
C VAL A 122 13.69 -7.10 8.75
N GLN A 123 14.10 -8.08 7.94
CA GLN A 123 15.52 -8.41 7.76
C GLN A 123 16.32 -7.23 7.17
N SER A 124 15.73 -6.46 6.26
CA SER A 124 16.38 -5.32 5.62
C SER A 124 16.73 -4.20 6.60
N LEU A 125 16.03 -4.08 7.73
CA LEU A 125 16.31 -3.04 8.73
C LEU A 125 17.74 -3.10 9.25
N SER A 126 18.29 -4.30 9.45
CA SER A 126 19.67 -4.47 9.95
C SER A 126 20.75 -4.10 8.93
N ALA A 127 20.39 -4.02 7.64
CA ALA A 127 21.31 -3.66 6.56
C ALA A 127 21.25 -2.17 6.20
N LEU A 128 20.35 -1.40 6.82
CA LEU A 128 20.23 0.03 6.54
C LEU A 128 21.33 0.83 7.23
N PRO A 129 21.81 1.90 6.59
CA PRO A 129 22.67 2.86 7.27
C PRO A 129 21.89 3.57 8.39
N PRO A 130 22.58 4.00 9.48
CA PRO A 130 21.93 4.55 10.67
C PRO A 130 20.98 5.73 10.40
N ASN A 131 21.34 6.61 9.46
CA ASN A 131 20.51 7.75 9.08
C ASN A 131 19.19 7.33 8.39
N ALA A 132 19.24 6.31 7.53
CA ALA A 132 18.04 5.79 6.89
C ALA A 132 17.12 5.09 7.89
N LEU A 133 17.69 4.34 8.84
CA LEU A 133 16.91 3.71 9.92
C LEU A 133 16.25 4.78 10.80
N ALA A 134 17.00 5.82 11.23
CA ALA A 134 16.47 6.91 12.03
C ALA A 134 15.32 7.66 11.31
N ALA A 135 15.44 7.87 9.99
CA ALA A 135 14.38 8.46 9.19
C ALA A 135 13.10 7.61 9.17
N LEU A 136 13.22 6.29 9.01
CA LEU A 136 12.09 5.36 9.04
C LEU A 136 11.45 5.26 10.44
N GLU A 137 12.25 5.30 11.48
CA GLU A 137 11.78 5.33 12.87
C GLU A 137 11.04 6.64 13.18
N GLY A 138 11.59 7.78 12.74
CA GLY A 138 10.93 9.08 12.83
C GLY A 138 9.59 9.07 12.10
N TYR A 139 9.55 8.59 10.85
CA TYR A 139 8.32 8.46 10.09
C TYR A 139 7.29 7.58 10.80
N ALA A 140 7.69 6.42 11.28
CA ALA A 140 6.80 5.51 12.02
C ALA A 140 6.25 6.15 13.30
N ALA A 141 7.10 6.88 14.03
CA ALA A 141 6.69 7.62 15.21
C ALA A 141 5.65 8.70 14.89
N GLY A 142 5.81 9.43 13.79
CA GLY A 142 4.84 10.42 13.30
C GLY A 142 3.49 9.81 12.95
N VAL A 143 3.47 8.71 12.20
CA VAL A 143 2.25 7.95 11.92
C VAL A 143 1.56 7.53 13.21
N ASN A 144 2.32 6.97 14.13
CA ASN A 144 1.80 6.46 15.41
C ASN A 144 1.29 7.57 16.32
N ALA A 145 1.88 8.76 16.29
CA ALA A 145 1.37 9.93 16.99
C ALA A 145 -0.04 10.29 16.52
N ARG A 146 -0.28 10.27 15.19
CA ARG A 146 -1.62 10.47 14.64
C ARG A 146 -2.58 9.34 15.02
N LEU A 147 -2.15 8.09 14.99
CA LEU A 147 -2.98 6.96 15.43
C LEU A 147 -3.39 7.07 16.90
N ALA A 148 -2.47 7.45 17.77
CA ALA A 148 -2.75 7.66 19.21
C ALA A 148 -3.73 8.84 19.42
N GLU A 149 -3.73 9.83 18.56
CA GLU A 149 -4.69 10.93 18.58
C GLU A 149 -6.10 10.47 18.17
N ILE A 150 -6.19 9.64 17.13
CA ILE A 150 -7.45 9.05 16.68
C ILE A 150 -8.06 8.14 17.75
N ASP A 151 -7.24 7.36 18.42
CA ASP A 151 -7.67 6.44 19.48
C ASP A 151 -8.27 7.17 20.68
N LYS A 152 -7.79 8.37 20.99
CA LYS A 152 -8.36 9.25 22.02
C LYS A 152 -9.69 9.88 21.60
N GLY A 153 -9.97 9.95 20.33
CA GLY A 153 -11.16 10.57 19.77
C GLY A 153 -12.36 9.62 19.77
N ALA A 154 -13.39 9.87 20.59
CA ALA A 154 -14.53 8.96 20.77
C ALA A 154 -15.33 8.63 19.49
N LEU A 155 -15.24 9.45 18.45
CA LEU A 155 -16.03 9.31 17.20
C LEU A 155 -15.20 9.42 15.92
N GLY A 156 -13.93 9.86 15.97
CA GLY A 156 -13.08 10.04 14.81
C GLY A 156 -12.29 8.74 14.53
N ARG A 157 -12.49 8.12 13.39
CA ARG A 157 -11.71 6.95 12.95
C ARG A 157 -10.54 7.31 12.04
N GLY A 158 -10.27 8.60 11.85
CA GLY A 158 -9.14 9.11 11.06
C GLY A 158 -9.29 8.97 9.54
N ALA A 159 -10.25 8.18 9.07
CA ALA A 159 -10.64 8.08 7.67
C ALA A 159 -12.10 7.65 7.59
N PRO A 160 -12.91 8.20 6.65
CA PRO A 160 -14.33 7.86 6.51
C PRO A 160 -14.58 6.38 6.22
N GLU A 161 -13.68 5.76 5.47
CA GLU A 161 -13.77 4.34 5.08
C GLU A 161 -13.74 3.40 6.30
N LEU A 162 -13.10 3.81 7.39
CA LEU A 162 -13.05 3.03 8.63
C LEU A 162 -14.40 2.93 9.37
N PHE A 163 -15.40 3.71 8.97
CA PHE A 163 -16.78 3.50 9.41
C PHE A 163 -17.50 2.40 8.61
N LEU A 164 -17.08 2.19 7.35
CA LEU A 164 -17.68 1.21 6.45
C LEU A 164 -17.01 -0.17 6.62
N PHE A 165 -15.72 -0.18 6.90
CA PHE A 165 -14.92 -1.39 7.00
C PHE A 165 -14.41 -1.59 8.42
N ASN A 166 -14.64 -2.76 8.99
CA ASN A 166 -14.07 -3.13 10.28
C ASN A 166 -12.60 -3.54 10.10
N ALA A 167 -11.74 -2.55 9.96
CA ALA A 167 -10.32 -2.73 9.76
C ALA A 167 -9.54 -2.18 10.97
N PRO A 168 -9.20 -3.01 11.96
CA PRO A 168 -8.41 -2.56 13.10
C PRO A 168 -7.04 -2.05 12.61
N ILE A 169 -6.63 -0.90 13.12
CA ILE A 169 -5.36 -0.27 12.78
C ILE A 169 -4.36 -0.59 13.88
N SER A 170 -3.27 -1.23 13.53
CA SER A 170 -2.13 -1.44 14.40
C SER A 170 -1.09 -0.33 14.23
N PHE A 171 -0.23 -0.15 15.22
CA PHE A 171 0.89 0.77 15.13
C PHE A 171 1.76 0.48 13.90
N TRP A 172 2.29 1.55 13.31
CA TRP A 172 3.17 1.50 12.16
C TRP A 172 4.58 1.13 12.60
N GLN A 173 5.20 0.20 11.87
CA GLN A 173 6.58 -0.21 12.09
C GLN A 173 7.46 0.30 10.93
N PRO A 174 8.76 0.57 11.14
CA PRO A 174 9.68 0.91 10.07
C PRO A 174 9.66 -0.08 8.90
N ALA A 175 9.54 -1.38 9.20
CA ALA A 175 9.42 -2.44 8.21
C ALA A 175 8.19 -2.33 7.31
N ASP A 176 7.09 -1.72 7.77
CA ASP A 176 5.88 -1.55 6.98
C ASP A 176 6.12 -0.63 5.77
N SER A 177 6.91 0.43 5.95
CA SER A 177 7.30 1.34 4.87
C SER A 177 8.17 0.61 3.84
N ILE A 178 9.13 -0.22 4.29
CA ILE A 178 9.98 -1.03 3.39
C ILE A 178 9.13 -2.08 2.65
N ALA A 179 8.18 -2.72 3.32
CA ALA A 179 7.32 -3.72 2.70
C ALA A 179 6.47 -3.12 1.57
N ILE A 180 5.93 -1.90 1.78
CA ILE A 180 5.20 -1.17 0.74
C ILE A 180 6.14 -0.81 -0.42
N LEU A 181 7.35 -0.32 -0.14
CA LEU A 181 8.33 -0.01 -1.17
C LEU A 181 8.68 -1.24 -2.01
N LYS A 182 8.96 -2.38 -1.36
CA LYS A 182 9.25 -3.65 -2.05
C LYS A 182 8.06 -4.13 -2.89
N MET A 183 6.84 -4.02 -2.35
CA MET A 183 5.62 -4.35 -3.09
C MET A 183 5.47 -3.48 -4.34
N LEU A 184 5.66 -2.17 -4.22
CA LEU A 184 5.61 -1.26 -5.37
C LEU A 184 6.72 -1.58 -6.39
N ALA A 185 7.95 -1.84 -5.94
CA ALA A 185 9.05 -2.26 -6.80
C ALA A 185 8.70 -3.54 -7.58
N THR A 186 8.08 -4.53 -6.92
CA THR A 186 7.61 -5.75 -7.57
C THR A 186 6.56 -5.46 -8.65
N GLN A 187 5.62 -4.54 -8.39
CA GLN A 187 4.60 -4.15 -9.37
C GLN A 187 5.16 -3.42 -10.58
N PHE A 188 6.19 -2.58 -10.37
CA PHE A 188 6.80 -1.82 -11.46
C PHE A 188 7.89 -2.59 -12.21
N SER A 189 8.43 -3.66 -11.65
CA SER A 189 9.56 -4.37 -12.25
C SER A 189 9.21 -5.06 -13.57
N GLY A 190 7.96 -5.52 -13.76
CA GLY A 190 7.52 -6.21 -14.99
C GLY A 190 8.35 -7.45 -15.37
N HIS A 191 9.42 -7.75 -14.63
CA HIS A 191 10.39 -8.79 -14.96
C HIS A 191 9.96 -10.20 -14.52
N MET A 192 8.99 -10.30 -13.59
CA MET A 192 8.59 -11.62 -13.07
C MET A 192 8.02 -12.51 -14.16
N ASP A 193 7.18 -11.96 -15.05
CA ASP A 193 6.64 -12.74 -16.19
C ASP A 193 7.76 -13.19 -17.13
N ALA A 194 8.72 -12.31 -17.40
CA ALA A 194 9.88 -12.64 -18.24
C ALA A 194 10.73 -13.73 -17.60
N GLU A 195 10.95 -13.70 -16.29
CA GLU A 195 11.71 -14.73 -15.57
C GLU A 195 10.98 -16.08 -15.54
N ILE A 196 9.64 -16.09 -15.38
CA ILE A 196 8.83 -17.30 -15.47
C ILE A 196 8.92 -17.90 -16.88
N ILE A 197 8.83 -17.07 -17.93
CA ILE A 197 8.97 -17.54 -19.31
C ILE A 197 10.37 -18.05 -19.54
N ARG A 198 11.40 -17.35 -19.08
CA ARG A 198 12.81 -17.78 -19.17
C ARG A 198 13.01 -19.13 -18.49
N ALA A 199 12.51 -19.32 -17.27
CA ALA A 199 12.59 -20.57 -16.54
C ALA A 199 11.92 -21.72 -17.32
N LYS A 200 10.70 -21.51 -17.84
CA LYS A 200 9.98 -22.50 -18.66
C LYS A 200 10.76 -22.89 -19.91
N VAL A 201 11.30 -21.89 -20.62
CA VAL A 201 12.09 -22.14 -21.84
C VAL A 201 13.38 -22.88 -21.50
N THR A 202 14.08 -22.50 -20.42
CA THR A 202 15.29 -23.18 -19.96
C THR A 202 15.04 -24.66 -19.67
N LEU A 203 13.93 -24.99 -19.02
CA LEU A 203 13.56 -26.36 -18.71
C LEU A 203 13.12 -27.17 -19.95
N ALA A 204 12.60 -26.48 -20.98
CA ALA A 204 12.15 -27.12 -22.23
C ALA A 204 13.27 -27.27 -23.28
N LEU A 205 14.39 -26.55 -23.15
CA LEU A 205 15.51 -26.62 -24.08
C LEU A 205 16.44 -27.81 -23.72
N GLU A 206 16.74 -28.65 -24.73
CA GLU A 206 17.75 -29.69 -24.59
C GLU A 206 19.16 -29.13 -24.40
N ASP A 207 19.45 -27.98 -25.02
CA ASP A 207 20.72 -27.26 -24.90
C ASP A 207 20.50 -25.87 -24.27
N PRO A 208 20.89 -25.68 -22.99
CA PRO A 208 20.77 -24.41 -22.29
C PRO A 208 21.52 -23.24 -22.96
N ALA A 209 22.58 -23.52 -23.75
CA ALA A 209 23.33 -22.47 -24.45
C ALA A 209 22.46 -21.72 -25.48
N ARG A 210 21.41 -22.35 -25.99
CA ARG A 210 20.44 -21.72 -26.91
C ARG A 210 19.49 -20.72 -26.23
N LEU A 211 19.52 -20.66 -24.91
CA LEU A 211 18.70 -19.65 -24.19
C LEU A 211 19.07 -18.24 -24.61
N SER A 212 20.34 -17.97 -24.91
CA SER A 212 20.82 -16.67 -25.38
C SER A 212 20.31 -16.27 -26.76
N ASP A 213 19.85 -17.22 -27.58
CA ASP A 213 19.26 -16.95 -28.90
C ASP A 213 17.87 -16.35 -28.77
N ILE A 214 17.15 -16.73 -27.70
CA ILE A 214 15.77 -16.31 -27.43
C ILE A 214 15.75 -15.09 -26.50
N PHE A 215 16.61 -15.12 -25.47
CA PHE A 215 16.74 -14.07 -24.45
C PHE A 215 18.17 -13.53 -24.49
N PRO A 216 18.44 -12.50 -25.30
CA PRO A 216 19.75 -11.87 -25.33
C PRO A 216 20.11 -11.32 -23.94
N ALA A 217 21.39 -11.34 -23.60
CA ALA A 217 21.88 -10.80 -22.34
C ALA A 217 21.46 -9.34 -22.20
N SER A 218 20.87 -8.99 -21.06
CA SER A 218 20.58 -7.60 -20.74
C SER A 218 21.88 -6.82 -20.67
N PRO A 219 21.92 -5.57 -21.18
CA PRO A 219 23.08 -4.72 -21.03
C PRO A 219 23.31 -4.46 -19.54
N GLY A 220 24.45 -4.87 -19.02
CA GLY A 220 24.87 -4.71 -17.62
C GLY A 220 25.40 -6.00 -17.01
N GLN A 221 26.09 -5.86 -15.88
CA GLN A 221 26.54 -7.02 -15.10
C GLN A 221 25.34 -7.62 -14.38
N PRO A 222 25.13 -8.95 -14.39
CA PRO A 222 24.10 -9.57 -13.58
C PRO A 222 24.39 -9.29 -12.09
N VAL A 223 23.38 -8.75 -11.40
CA VAL A 223 23.50 -8.43 -9.97
C VAL A 223 23.58 -9.70 -9.12
N THR A 224 23.03 -10.80 -9.62
CA THR A 224 23.07 -12.13 -8.98
C THR A 224 23.24 -13.21 -10.05
N ASN A 225 23.94 -14.27 -9.71
CA ASN A 225 23.91 -15.48 -10.53
C ASN A 225 22.49 -16.04 -10.51
N LEU A 226 21.94 -16.30 -11.70
CA LEU A 226 20.65 -16.97 -11.80
C LEU A 226 20.77 -18.36 -11.19
N PRO A 227 19.79 -18.81 -10.39
CA PRO A 227 19.79 -20.17 -9.86
C PRO A 227 19.68 -21.18 -11.02
N ASP A 228 20.24 -22.35 -10.84
CA ASP A 228 19.90 -23.50 -11.68
C ASP A 228 18.43 -23.85 -11.41
N TYR A 229 17.53 -23.45 -12.33
CA TYR A 229 16.11 -23.66 -12.18
C TYR A 229 15.74 -25.14 -12.00
N ALA A 230 16.48 -26.05 -12.58
CA ALA A 230 16.24 -27.48 -12.41
C ALA A 230 16.50 -27.94 -10.96
N SER A 231 17.43 -27.32 -10.26
CA SER A 231 17.73 -27.60 -8.84
C SER A 231 16.70 -27.11 -7.86
N LEU A 232 15.76 -26.23 -8.28
CA LEU A 232 14.69 -25.71 -7.42
C LEU A 232 13.54 -26.70 -7.24
N PHE A 233 13.52 -27.80 -8.01
CA PHE A 233 12.42 -28.75 -8.01
C PHE A 233 12.95 -30.18 -7.76
N ASP A 234 12.62 -30.70 -6.58
CA ASP A 234 12.88 -32.11 -6.23
C ASP A 234 11.58 -32.73 -5.68
N PRO A 235 10.87 -33.58 -6.43
CA PRO A 235 11.16 -34.08 -7.80
C PRO A 235 10.93 -33.03 -8.89
N PRO A 236 11.53 -33.19 -10.09
CA PRO A 236 11.36 -32.26 -11.20
C PRO A 236 9.88 -32.12 -11.56
N ILE A 237 9.41 -30.85 -11.66
CA ILE A 237 8.03 -30.56 -12.03
C ILE A 237 7.79 -31.02 -13.47
N GLN A 238 6.81 -31.90 -13.66
CA GLN A 238 6.31 -32.22 -14.99
C GLN A 238 5.52 -31.01 -15.53
N PHE A 239 5.90 -30.51 -16.69
CA PHE A 239 5.38 -29.28 -17.28
C PHE A 239 3.87 -29.28 -17.54
N ASP A 240 3.27 -30.47 -17.69
CA ASP A 240 1.82 -30.65 -17.91
C ASP A 240 0.93 -30.19 -16.75
N LEU A 241 1.52 -29.86 -15.58
CA LEU A 241 0.80 -29.42 -14.39
C LEU A 241 0.74 -27.89 -14.22
N ILE A 242 1.48 -27.12 -15.04
CA ILE A 242 1.37 -25.66 -15.03
C ILE A 242 0.30 -25.28 -16.07
N THR A 243 -0.96 -25.35 -15.67
CA THR A 243 -2.07 -24.91 -16.53
C THR A 243 -2.02 -23.39 -16.73
N GLU A 244 -2.44 -22.94 -17.92
CA GLU A 244 -2.57 -21.49 -18.24
C GLU A 244 -3.38 -20.72 -17.19
N THR A 245 -4.33 -21.36 -16.54
CA THR A 245 -5.15 -20.85 -15.44
C THR A 245 -4.30 -20.30 -14.28
N SER A 246 -3.18 -20.93 -13.95
CA SER A 246 -2.28 -20.47 -12.86
C SER A 246 -1.56 -19.16 -13.20
N LEU A 247 -1.37 -18.85 -14.48
CA LEU A 247 -0.75 -17.61 -14.95
C LEU A 247 -1.78 -16.47 -15.05
N GLU A 248 -3.01 -16.78 -15.44
CA GLU A 248 -4.11 -15.80 -15.43
C GLU A 248 -4.44 -15.38 -14.01
N ASP A 249 -4.49 -16.31 -13.05
CA ASP A 249 -4.71 -16.02 -11.64
C ASP A 249 -3.59 -15.15 -11.05
N ILE A 250 -2.33 -15.42 -11.40
CA ILE A 250 -1.18 -14.60 -10.98
C ILE A 250 -1.25 -13.21 -11.63
N ASN A 251 -1.62 -13.11 -12.90
CA ASN A 251 -1.75 -11.84 -13.61
C ASN A 251 -2.94 -11.00 -13.11
N ALA A 252 -4.04 -11.64 -12.69
CA ALA A 252 -5.18 -10.94 -12.08
C ALA A 252 -4.84 -10.34 -10.71
N VAL A 253 -3.88 -10.95 -10.01
CA VAL A 253 -3.42 -10.52 -8.67
C VAL A 253 -2.34 -9.43 -8.73
N ILE A 254 -1.49 -9.49 -9.74
CA ILE A 254 -0.56 -8.40 -10.06
C ILE A 254 -1.38 -7.36 -10.80
N ALA A 255 -1.74 -6.27 -10.15
CA ALA A 255 -2.61 -5.20 -10.62
C ALA A 255 -2.65 -5.01 -12.14
N PRO A 256 -3.79 -4.63 -12.72
CA PRO A 256 -3.92 -4.50 -14.17
C PRO A 256 -2.78 -3.62 -14.72
N ARG A 257 -2.15 -4.07 -15.77
CA ARG A 257 -1.03 -3.42 -16.49
C ARG A 257 -1.35 -2.02 -17.03
N THR A 258 -2.52 -1.46 -16.70
CA THR A 258 -2.96 -0.12 -17.08
C THR A 258 -2.24 1.01 -16.35
N MET A 259 -1.33 0.72 -15.42
CA MET A 259 -0.37 1.70 -14.91
C MET A 259 0.91 1.76 -15.77
N ALA A 260 0.84 1.44 -17.04
CA ALA A 260 1.90 1.77 -17.97
C ALA A 260 1.97 3.31 -18.08
N GLY A 261 2.99 3.91 -17.44
CA GLY A 261 3.37 5.27 -17.71
C GLY A 261 3.13 6.33 -16.64
N ALA A 262 3.03 5.98 -15.38
CA ALA A 262 3.06 6.97 -14.32
C ALA A 262 4.47 7.10 -13.70
N SER A 263 5.45 7.46 -14.51
CA SER A 263 6.70 8.03 -14.02
C SER A 263 6.70 9.50 -14.42
N ASN A 264 6.42 10.39 -13.47
CA ASN A 264 6.55 11.82 -13.69
C ASN A 264 8.02 12.18 -13.51
N VAL A 265 8.68 12.55 -14.60
CA VAL A 265 10.01 13.17 -14.57
C VAL A 265 9.77 14.68 -14.65
N TRP A 266 10.16 15.39 -13.59
CA TRP A 266 10.19 16.85 -13.58
C TRP A 266 11.63 17.29 -13.84
N ALA A 267 11.84 18.02 -14.91
CA ALA A 267 13.08 18.77 -15.14
C ALA A 267 12.78 20.25 -14.92
N ALA A 268 13.44 20.88 -13.97
CA ALA A 268 13.43 22.33 -13.82
C ALA A 268 14.71 22.86 -14.47
N ASP A 269 14.56 23.81 -15.40
CA ASP A 269 15.69 24.58 -15.93
C ASP A 269 16.10 25.61 -14.85
N ALA A 270 17.37 25.63 -14.51
CA ALA A 270 17.94 26.63 -13.61
C ALA A 270 18.24 27.88 -14.44
N SER A 271 17.25 28.77 -14.58
CA SER A 271 17.42 30.12 -15.09
C SER A 271 17.56 31.12 -13.96
#